data_3d6adac4eef246d26eb5aade9eb4aaf2
#
_entry.id   3d6adac4eef246d26eb5aade9eb4aaf2
#
_cell.length_a   1.000
_cell.length_b   1.000
_cell.length_c   1.000
_cell.angle_alpha   90.00
_cell.angle_beta   90.00
_cell.angle_gamma   90.00
#
_symmetry.space_group_name_H-M   'P 1'
#
loop_
_entity.id
_entity.type
_entity.pdbx_description
1 polymer ?
#
loop_
_entity_poly.entity_id
_entity_poly.type
_entity_poly.pdbx_seq_one_letter_code
_entity_poly.pdbx_strand_id
1 'polypeptide(L)'
;GRAVNLLVLGTDSRAGDNNVDGSQGDDEVSVARSDTALVVHISADRKRIDAVSIPRDTLVDIPSCKTLDGNSTGAEEDGQFNSAFANGAGSGSDKKAVASGAACTLKTVEKMTNIRIDDFIVIDFNGLSKVVDSLGGVHVQVDEAIDDPDYTGFKLDEGCQKLDGQAALQYARVRHGVGDGSDISRISRQQKLMSAMASKALSSNVLTQSGFLTSTLETLTTSERIGQIGNLSGLAYSVQGVGIDKINFITMPNEAAADENRVIPTEGAKKVWKALEQDKPVSADAAAPATTDAPATADDSATSEEQNAE
;
A
#
# COMPACT_ATOMS: atom_id res chain seq x y z
N GLY A 1 -9.21 14.68 20.80
CA GLY A 1 -9.90 14.40 19.54
C GLY A 1 -10.25 12.92 19.44
N ARG A 2 -10.82 12.48 18.33
CA ARG A 2 -10.96 11.05 18.02
C ARG A 2 -9.82 10.60 17.10
N ALA A 3 -9.55 9.31 17.05
CA ALA A 3 -8.67 8.74 16.04
C ALA A 3 -9.19 9.05 14.62
N VAL A 4 -8.30 9.08 13.65
CA VAL A 4 -8.62 9.28 12.22
C VAL A 4 -8.06 8.11 11.43
N ASN A 5 -8.90 7.51 10.59
CA ASN A 5 -8.53 6.42 9.71
C ASN A 5 -8.63 6.87 8.26
N LEU A 6 -7.53 6.77 7.53
CA LEU A 6 -7.46 7.09 6.11
C LEU A 6 -7.18 5.83 5.31
N LEU A 7 -7.84 5.68 4.18
CA LEU A 7 -7.49 4.67 3.19
C LEU A 7 -6.64 5.32 2.10
N VAL A 8 -5.39 4.90 1.98
CA VAL A 8 -4.48 5.35 0.92
C VAL A 8 -4.34 4.23 -0.10
N LEU A 9 -4.66 4.54 -1.34
CA LEU A 9 -4.66 3.60 -2.46
C LEU A 9 -3.66 4.04 -3.52
N GLY A 10 -2.82 3.12 -3.98
CA GLY A 10 -1.98 3.29 -5.15
C GLY A 10 -2.61 2.58 -6.35
N THR A 11 -2.76 3.28 -7.47
CA THR A 11 -3.32 2.70 -8.70
C THR A 11 -2.31 2.75 -9.84
N ASP A 12 -2.32 1.71 -10.67
CA ASP A 12 -1.53 1.60 -11.89
C ASP A 12 -2.27 2.09 -13.14
N SER A 13 -3.29 2.93 -12.95
CA SER A 13 -4.04 3.49 -14.08
C SER A 13 -3.09 4.18 -15.07
N ARG A 14 -3.06 3.71 -16.30
CA ARG A 14 -2.27 4.29 -17.40
C ARG A 14 -3.07 5.28 -18.25
N ALA A 15 -4.27 5.66 -17.81
CA ALA A 15 -5.14 6.56 -18.56
C ALA A 15 -4.62 8.01 -18.54
N GLY A 16 -4.68 8.67 -19.68
CA GLY A 16 -4.27 10.07 -19.83
C GLY A 16 -2.77 10.28 -19.58
N ASP A 17 -2.45 11.29 -18.77
CA ASP A 17 -1.07 11.69 -18.44
C ASP A 17 -0.29 10.64 -17.60
N ASN A 18 -0.93 9.53 -17.21
CA ASN A 18 -0.31 8.45 -16.43
C ASN A 18 0.49 7.45 -17.28
N ASN A 19 0.51 7.59 -18.59
CA ASN A 19 1.35 6.80 -19.48
C ASN A 19 2.79 7.33 -19.50
N VAL A 20 3.48 7.20 -18.37
CA VAL A 20 4.81 7.82 -18.13
C VAL A 20 5.97 7.05 -18.78
N ASP A 21 5.75 5.85 -19.28
CA ASP A 21 6.78 4.99 -19.86
C ASP A 21 6.65 4.79 -21.38
N GLY A 22 5.63 5.40 -22.01
CA GLY A 22 5.43 5.34 -23.47
C GLY A 22 5.11 3.92 -23.99
N SER A 23 4.91 2.95 -23.12
CA SER A 23 4.50 1.61 -23.53
C SER A 23 3.09 1.69 -24.11
N GLN A 24 2.99 1.60 -25.42
CA GLN A 24 1.72 1.38 -26.13
C GLN A 24 1.27 -0.05 -25.80
N GLY A 25 0.62 -0.21 -24.66
CA GLY A 25 -0.19 -1.40 -24.43
C GLY A 25 -1.38 -1.34 -25.39
N ASP A 26 -1.68 -2.46 -26.00
CA ASP A 26 -2.86 -2.65 -26.84
C ASP A 26 -4.08 -2.00 -26.19
N ASP A 27 -4.99 -1.45 -27.03
CA ASP A 27 -6.21 -0.69 -26.70
C ASP A 27 -7.23 -1.42 -25.80
N GLU A 28 -6.82 -2.38 -24.99
CA GLU A 28 -7.64 -2.87 -23.89
C GLU A 28 -7.65 -1.81 -22.79
N VAL A 29 -8.81 -1.21 -22.59
CA VAL A 29 -9.13 -0.35 -21.45
C VAL A 29 -8.72 -1.09 -20.19
N SER A 30 -7.49 -0.82 -19.73
CA SER A 30 -6.98 -1.41 -18.49
C SER A 30 -7.87 -0.91 -17.36
N VAL A 31 -8.73 -1.79 -16.85
CA VAL A 31 -9.57 -1.48 -15.70
C VAL A 31 -8.63 -1.14 -14.55
N ALA A 32 -8.73 0.08 -14.05
CA ALA A 32 -7.88 0.54 -12.96
C ALA A 32 -8.00 -0.39 -11.75
N ARG A 33 -6.88 -0.88 -11.23
CA ARG A 33 -6.82 -1.70 -10.03
C ARG A 33 -5.97 -1.01 -8.98
N SER A 34 -6.26 -1.29 -7.72
CA SER A 34 -5.44 -0.84 -6.62
C SER A 34 -4.37 -1.89 -6.32
N ASP A 35 -3.11 -1.61 -6.66
CA ASP A 35 -1.99 -2.49 -6.37
C ASP A 35 -1.43 -2.30 -4.95
N THR A 36 -1.68 -1.15 -4.36
CA THR A 36 -1.27 -0.82 -2.99
C THR A 36 -2.45 -0.28 -2.23
N ALA A 37 -2.70 -0.82 -1.05
CA ALA A 37 -3.71 -0.32 -0.13
C ALA A 37 -3.14 -0.25 1.29
N LEU A 38 -3.27 0.93 1.90
CA LEU A 38 -2.82 1.21 3.26
C LEU A 38 -3.97 1.79 4.08
N VAL A 39 -4.25 1.20 5.23
CA VAL A 39 -5.08 1.82 6.26
C VAL A 39 -4.17 2.58 7.20
N VAL A 40 -4.24 3.90 7.18
CA VAL A 40 -3.43 4.79 8.02
C VAL A 40 -4.27 5.24 9.20
N HIS A 41 -3.95 4.71 10.37
CA HIS A 41 -4.57 5.07 11.63
C HIS A 41 -3.74 6.12 12.35
N ILE A 42 -4.34 7.27 12.63
CA ILE A 42 -3.75 8.37 13.39
C ILE A 42 -4.43 8.39 14.76
N SER A 43 -3.66 8.12 15.82
CA SER A 43 -4.19 8.03 17.19
C SER A 43 -4.90 9.31 17.63
N ALA A 44 -5.86 9.20 18.55
CA ALA A 44 -6.65 10.32 19.05
C ALA A 44 -5.79 11.41 19.72
N ASP A 45 -4.70 11.02 20.35
CA ASP A 45 -3.72 11.92 20.99
C ASP A 45 -2.67 12.50 20.03
N ARG A 46 -2.70 12.10 18.74
CA ARG A 46 -1.74 12.53 17.70
C ARG A 46 -0.29 12.21 18.02
N LYS A 47 -0.02 11.10 18.71
CA LYS A 47 1.33 10.67 19.09
C LYS A 47 1.79 9.40 18.37
N ARG A 48 0.90 8.74 17.61
CA ARG A 48 1.20 7.50 16.90
C ARG A 48 0.48 7.48 15.55
N ILE A 49 1.14 6.92 14.57
CA ILE A 49 0.57 6.57 13.26
C ILE A 49 0.88 5.12 12.99
N ASP A 50 -0.14 4.31 12.73
CA ASP A 50 -0.01 2.92 12.29
C ASP A 50 -0.52 2.79 10.86
N ALA A 51 0.35 2.41 9.94
CA ALA A 51 0.04 2.22 8.53
C ALA A 51 0.03 0.72 8.21
N VAL A 52 -1.15 0.15 8.04
CA VAL A 52 -1.34 -1.28 7.76
C VAL A 52 -1.57 -1.51 6.28
N SER A 53 -0.63 -2.20 5.64
CA SER A 53 -0.72 -2.60 4.23
C SER A 53 -1.59 -3.84 4.09
N ILE A 54 -2.54 -3.81 3.17
CA ILE A 54 -3.38 -4.95 2.80
C ILE A 54 -2.86 -5.52 1.48
N PRO A 55 -2.42 -6.80 1.44
CA PRO A 55 -1.97 -7.42 0.20
C PRO A 55 -3.11 -7.43 -0.84
N ARG A 56 -2.80 -7.08 -2.08
CA ARG A 56 -3.80 -6.95 -3.16
C ARG A 56 -4.53 -8.26 -3.47
N ASP A 57 -3.84 -9.39 -3.22
CA ASP A 57 -4.33 -10.74 -3.53
C ASP A 57 -5.03 -11.41 -2.33
N THR A 58 -5.38 -10.62 -1.30
CA THR A 58 -6.13 -11.10 -0.15
C THR A 58 -7.54 -11.48 -0.55
N LEU A 59 -7.99 -12.67 -0.16
CA LEU A 59 -9.38 -13.11 -0.30
C LEU A 59 -10.23 -12.42 0.77
N VAL A 60 -11.29 -11.74 0.32
CA VAL A 60 -12.19 -10.96 1.16
C VAL A 60 -13.61 -10.97 0.60
N ASP A 61 -14.58 -10.77 1.45
CA ASP A 61 -15.95 -10.52 1.00
C ASP A 61 -16.10 -9.08 0.51
N ILE A 62 -16.31 -8.90 -0.77
CA ILE A 62 -16.57 -7.60 -1.39
C ILE A 62 -18.07 -7.32 -1.33
N PRO A 63 -18.51 -6.25 -0.65
CA PRO A 63 -19.92 -5.89 -0.61
C PRO A 63 -20.41 -5.35 -1.95
N SER A 64 -21.72 -5.40 -2.20
CA SER A 64 -22.30 -4.67 -3.33
C SER A 64 -22.00 -3.17 -3.20
N CYS A 65 -21.48 -2.58 -4.28
CA CYS A 65 -21.12 -1.17 -4.37
C CYS A 65 -21.99 -0.46 -5.41
N LYS A 66 -22.16 0.83 -5.26
CA LYS A 66 -22.79 1.66 -6.30
C LYS A 66 -21.75 2.09 -7.31
N THR A 67 -22.07 2.00 -8.58
CA THR A 67 -21.29 2.50 -9.70
C THR A 67 -21.75 3.91 -10.09
N LEU A 68 -20.97 4.61 -10.91
CA LEU A 68 -21.27 5.99 -11.31
C LEU A 68 -22.58 6.17 -12.07
N ASP A 69 -23.01 5.15 -12.80
CA ASP A 69 -24.27 5.13 -13.56
C ASP A 69 -25.50 4.83 -12.67
N GLY A 70 -25.29 4.73 -11.34
CA GLY A 70 -26.32 4.47 -10.36
C GLY A 70 -26.70 3.01 -10.20
N ASN A 71 -26.10 2.10 -10.96
CA ASN A 71 -26.26 0.66 -10.80
C ASN A 71 -25.56 0.17 -9.53
N SER A 72 -25.79 -1.08 -9.19
CA SER A 72 -25.07 -1.74 -8.10
C SER A 72 -24.30 -2.93 -8.64
N THR A 73 -23.07 -3.10 -8.19
CA THR A 73 -22.32 -4.35 -8.40
C THR A 73 -22.97 -5.47 -7.59
N GLY A 74 -22.78 -6.72 -7.98
CA GLY A 74 -23.05 -7.85 -7.10
C GLY A 74 -22.16 -7.80 -5.87
N ALA A 75 -22.57 -8.46 -4.78
CA ALA A 75 -21.65 -8.84 -3.71
C ALA A 75 -20.84 -10.06 -4.18
N GLU A 76 -19.58 -10.16 -3.76
CA GLU A 76 -18.67 -11.25 -4.10
C GLU A 76 -18.12 -11.84 -2.79
N GLU A 77 -18.29 -13.14 -2.59
CA GLU A 77 -17.68 -13.88 -1.49
C GLU A 77 -16.30 -14.38 -1.94
N ASP A 78 -15.33 -14.35 -1.03
CA ASP A 78 -13.94 -14.75 -1.32
C ASP A 78 -13.35 -14.09 -2.59
N GLY A 79 -13.75 -12.85 -2.87
CA GLY A 79 -13.21 -12.07 -3.98
C GLY A 79 -11.80 -11.56 -3.69
N GLN A 80 -11.03 -11.32 -4.74
CA GLN A 80 -9.70 -10.73 -4.61
C GLN A 80 -9.80 -9.25 -4.19
N PHE A 81 -9.11 -8.84 -3.14
CA PHE A 81 -9.23 -7.49 -2.56
C PHE A 81 -9.11 -6.36 -3.60
N ASN A 82 -8.14 -6.45 -4.53
CA ASN A 82 -7.95 -5.41 -5.55
C ASN A 82 -9.11 -5.32 -6.56
N SER A 83 -9.97 -6.36 -6.66
CA SER A 83 -11.18 -6.34 -7.49
C SER A 83 -12.22 -5.36 -6.98
N ALA A 84 -12.22 -5.05 -5.68
CA ALA A 84 -13.14 -4.07 -5.10
C ALA A 84 -13.01 -2.70 -5.77
N PHE A 85 -11.78 -2.27 -6.08
CA PHE A 85 -11.55 -1.02 -6.79
C PHE A 85 -12.11 -1.07 -8.22
N ALA A 86 -11.79 -2.14 -8.95
CA ALA A 86 -12.27 -2.34 -10.32
C ALA A 86 -13.81 -2.40 -10.37
N ASN A 87 -14.43 -3.10 -9.41
CA ASN A 87 -15.89 -3.20 -9.32
C ASN A 87 -16.53 -1.82 -9.14
N GLY A 88 -15.98 -0.96 -8.30
CA GLY A 88 -16.50 0.39 -8.08
C GLY A 88 -16.21 1.36 -9.23
N ALA A 89 -15.03 1.26 -9.86
CA ALA A 89 -14.62 2.13 -10.96
C ALA A 89 -15.34 1.78 -12.28
N GLY A 90 -15.71 0.51 -12.46
CA GLY A 90 -16.24 0.00 -13.72
C GLY A 90 -15.21 0.13 -14.85
N SER A 91 -15.65 0.49 -16.04
CA SER A 91 -14.77 0.72 -17.19
C SER A 91 -14.19 2.15 -17.27
N GLY A 92 -14.50 3.00 -16.27
CA GLY A 92 -14.05 4.39 -16.25
C GLY A 92 -12.64 4.53 -15.69
N SER A 93 -11.92 5.55 -16.15
CA SER A 93 -10.58 5.91 -15.67
C SER A 93 -10.45 7.39 -15.25
N ASP A 94 -11.54 8.16 -15.34
CA ASP A 94 -11.56 9.55 -14.89
C ASP A 94 -11.58 9.65 -13.34
N LYS A 95 -11.36 10.84 -12.81
CA LYS A 95 -11.37 11.07 -11.35
C LYS A 95 -12.64 10.59 -10.65
N LYS A 96 -13.80 10.60 -11.33
CA LYS A 96 -15.06 10.14 -10.75
C LYS A 96 -15.09 8.62 -10.64
N ALA A 97 -14.66 7.92 -11.69
CA ALA A 97 -14.54 6.46 -11.69
C ALA A 97 -13.54 6.00 -10.63
N VAL A 98 -12.36 6.65 -10.56
CA VAL A 98 -11.35 6.40 -9.53
C VAL A 98 -11.92 6.61 -8.11
N ALA A 99 -12.67 7.69 -7.88
CA ALA A 99 -13.34 7.94 -6.60
C ALA A 99 -14.40 6.88 -6.26
N SER A 100 -15.15 6.40 -7.26
CA SER A 100 -16.12 5.32 -7.09
C SER A 100 -15.43 3.99 -6.75
N GLY A 101 -14.31 3.68 -7.39
CA GLY A 101 -13.46 2.53 -7.08
C GLY A 101 -12.93 2.59 -5.65
N ALA A 102 -12.41 3.76 -5.25
CA ALA A 102 -11.94 3.98 -3.88
C ALA A 102 -13.06 3.84 -2.84
N ALA A 103 -14.26 4.32 -3.14
CA ALA A 103 -15.41 4.18 -2.24
C ALA A 103 -15.83 2.71 -2.06
N CYS A 104 -15.76 1.89 -3.12
CA CYS A 104 -16.03 0.47 -3.04
C CYS A 104 -14.94 -0.25 -2.22
N THR A 105 -13.67 0.07 -2.43
CA THR A 105 -12.56 -0.46 -1.64
C THR A 105 -12.69 -0.07 -0.17
N LEU A 106 -13.04 1.19 0.12
CA LEU A 106 -13.30 1.67 1.47
C LEU A 106 -14.38 0.82 2.17
N LYS A 107 -15.50 0.61 1.50
CA LYS A 107 -16.59 -0.22 2.03
C LYS A 107 -16.17 -1.66 2.29
N THR A 108 -15.29 -2.21 1.43
CA THR A 108 -14.71 -3.54 1.59
C THR A 108 -13.79 -3.60 2.80
N VAL A 109 -12.92 -2.60 2.99
CA VAL A 109 -12.06 -2.48 4.17
C VAL A 109 -12.88 -2.37 5.44
N GLU A 110 -13.90 -1.53 5.49
CA GLU A 110 -14.78 -1.40 6.65
C GLU A 110 -15.47 -2.73 7.00
N LYS A 111 -15.95 -3.48 5.99
CA LYS A 111 -16.54 -4.80 6.18
C LYS A 111 -15.54 -5.81 6.74
N MET A 112 -14.31 -5.82 6.21
CA MET A 112 -13.26 -6.75 6.62
C MET A 112 -12.74 -6.47 8.03
N THR A 113 -12.61 -5.18 8.40
CA THR A 113 -11.87 -4.76 9.59
C THR A 113 -12.74 -4.33 10.76
N ASN A 114 -14.02 -4.04 10.52
CA ASN A 114 -14.92 -3.35 11.43
C ASN A 114 -14.43 -1.95 11.88
N ILE A 115 -13.51 -1.35 11.13
CA ILE A 115 -12.98 -0.02 11.40
C ILE A 115 -13.66 0.97 10.44
N ARG A 116 -14.23 2.03 11.00
CA ARG A 116 -14.74 3.13 10.17
C ARG A 116 -13.57 3.88 9.52
N ILE A 117 -13.62 4.03 8.21
CA ILE A 117 -12.67 4.83 7.44
C ILE A 117 -13.26 6.23 7.23
N ASP A 118 -12.49 7.24 7.59
CA ASP A 118 -12.96 8.63 7.55
C ASP A 118 -12.87 9.25 6.16
N ASP A 119 -11.80 8.96 5.44
CA ASP A 119 -11.50 9.49 4.11
C ASP A 119 -10.63 8.52 3.32
N PHE A 120 -10.57 8.75 2.00
CA PHE A 120 -9.62 8.07 1.14
C PHE A 120 -8.77 9.06 0.33
N ILE A 121 -7.59 8.61 -0.04
CA ILE A 121 -6.66 9.28 -0.95
C ILE A 121 -6.20 8.24 -1.97
N VAL A 122 -6.35 8.54 -3.25
CA VAL A 122 -5.83 7.70 -4.34
C VAL A 122 -4.68 8.43 -5.01
N ILE A 123 -3.57 7.72 -5.14
CA ILE A 123 -2.31 8.19 -5.74
C ILE A 123 -2.07 7.34 -6.98
N ASP A 124 -2.03 7.95 -8.14
CA ASP A 124 -1.58 7.33 -9.38
C ASP A 124 -0.07 7.55 -9.61
N PHE A 125 0.48 7.00 -10.66
CA PHE A 125 1.90 7.12 -10.96
C PHE A 125 2.38 8.56 -11.14
N ASN A 126 1.59 9.39 -11.81
CA ASN A 126 1.91 10.79 -12.00
C ASN A 126 1.81 11.57 -10.68
N GLY A 127 0.80 11.27 -9.87
CA GLY A 127 0.65 11.82 -8.53
C GLY A 127 1.81 11.47 -7.62
N LEU A 128 2.27 10.21 -7.61
CA LEU A 128 3.42 9.78 -6.81
C LEU A 128 4.68 10.56 -7.20
N SER A 129 5.00 10.63 -8.50
CA SER A 129 6.15 11.39 -9.00
C SER A 129 6.09 12.85 -8.58
N LYS A 130 4.96 13.53 -8.79
CA LYS A 130 4.78 14.93 -8.44
C LYS A 130 4.87 15.20 -6.94
N VAL A 131 4.32 14.30 -6.09
CA VAL A 131 4.43 14.42 -4.64
C VAL A 131 5.88 14.33 -4.20
N VAL A 132 6.66 13.35 -4.71
CA VAL A 132 8.08 13.20 -4.39
C VAL A 132 8.88 14.42 -4.83
N ASP A 133 8.64 14.94 -6.04
CA ASP A 133 9.30 16.14 -6.54
C ASP A 133 8.95 17.38 -5.70
N SER A 134 7.70 17.50 -5.29
CA SER A 134 7.25 18.59 -4.41
C SER A 134 7.89 18.55 -3.02
N LEU A 135 8.28 17.36 -2.55
CA LEU A 135 9.08 17.17 -1.33
C LEU A 135 10.58 17.49 -1.53
N GLY A 136 11.02 17.78 -2.76
CA GLY A 136 12.42 17.97 -3.11
C GLY A 136 13.22 16.69 -3.19
N GLY A 137 12.54 15.58 -3.44
CA GLY A 137 13.07 14.23 -3.43
C GLY A 137 13.08 13.58 -2.05
N VAL A 138 13.24 12.27 -2.01
CA VAL A 138 13.27 11.46 -0.78
C VAL A 138 14.53 10.61 -0.71
N HIS A 139 15.00 10.30 0.51
CA HIS A 139 16.14 9.41 0.72
C HIS A 139 15.61 8.03 1.12
N VAL A 140 16.06 7.01 0.39
CA VAL A 140 15.68 5.61 0.63
C VAL A 140 16.91 4.77 0.84
N GLN A 141 16.90 3.90 1.83
CA GLN A 141 17.94 2.88 2.00
C GLN A 141 17.64 1.71 1.04
N VAL A 142 18.50 1.54 0.05
CA VAL A 142 18.46 0.46 -0.94
C VAL A 142 19.34 -0.67 -0.43
N ASP A 143 18.75 -1.85 -0.19
CA ASP A 143 19.44 -2.97 0.44
C ASP A 143 20.38 -3.70 -0.53
N GLU A 144 20.06 -3.69 -1.81
CA GLU A 144 20.82 -4.30 -2.89
C GLU A 144 20.67 -3.47 -4.16
N ALA A 145 21.71 -3.43 -4.98
CA ALA A 145 21.67 -2.70 -6.24
C ALA A 145 20.56 -3.24 -7.16
N ILE A 146 19.89 -2.33 -7.85
CA ILE A 146 18.85 -2.63 -8.84
C ILE A 146 19.46 -2.44 -10.22
N ASP A 147 19.40 -3.45 -11.08
CA ASP A 147 19.79 -3.36 -12.49
C ASP A 147 18.77 -4.11 -13.35
N ASP A 148 17.88 -3.35 -13.99
CA ASP A 148 16.77 -3.86 -14.82
C ASP A 148 16.87 -3.31 -16.25
N PRO A 149 17.92 -3.69 -17.02
CA PRO A 149 18.17 -3.14 -18.35
C PRO A 149 17.12 -3.58 -19.38
N ASP A 150 16.51 -4.75 -19.19
CA ASP A 150 15.69 -5.40 -20.22
C ASP A 150 14.23 -4.95 -20.19
N TYR A 151 13.74 -4.45 -19.04
CA TYR A 151 12.33 -4.08 -18.87
C TYR A 151 12.13 -2.59 -18.67
N THR A 152 12.88 -1.96 -17.73
CA THR A 152 12.67 -0.55 -17.39
C THR A 152 13.87 0.32 -17.69
N GLY A 153 15.04 -0.24 -17.88
CA GLY A 153 16.32 0.48 -17.97
C GLY A 153 16.76 1.10 -16.65
N PHE A 154 16.05 0.83 -15.55
CA PHE A 154 16.29 1.45 -14.25
C PHE A 154 17.50 0.82 -13.56
N LYS A 155 18.41 1.71 -13.12
CA LYS A 155 19.59 1.34 -12.33
C LYS A 155 19.65 2.18 -11.07
N LEU A 156 19.94 1.53 -9.95
CA LEU A 156 20.07 2.19 -8.66
C LEU A 156 21.09 1.43 -7.81
N ASP A 157 22.07 2.15 -7.28
CA ASP A 157 23.10 1.55 -6.45
C ASP A 157 22.57 1.21 -5.04
N GLU A 158 23.22 0.25 -4.39
CA GLU A 158 23.02 -0.06 -2.98
C GLU A 158 23.35 1.15 -2.09
N GLY A 159 22.72 1.23 -0.92
CA GLY A 159 22.98 2.27 0.08
C GLY A 159 21.92 3.35 0.15
N CYS A 160 22.28 4.50 0.73
CA CYS A 160 21.36 5.63 0.87
C CYS A 160 21.28 6.41 -0.43
N GLN A 161 20.16 6.29 -1.13
CA GLN A 161 19.93 6.92 -2.44
C GLN A 161 18.90 8.04 -2.32
N LYS A 162 19.17 9.19 -2.99
CA LYS A 162 18.17 10.25 -3.13
C LYS A 162 17.40 10.02 -4.42
N LEU A 163 16.11 9.83 -4.29
CA LEU A 163 15.19 9.62 -5.42
C LEU A 163 14.41 10.91 -5.70
N ASP A 164 14.37 11.33 -6.95
CA ASP A 164 13.38 12.26 -7.47
C ASP A 164 12.08 11.51 -7.79
N GLY A 165 11.07 12.21 -8.32
CA GLY A 165 9.78 11.61 -8.60
C GLY A 165 9.83 10.46 -9.59
N GLN A 166 10.65 10.58 -10.64
CA GLN A 166 10.80 9.54 -11.66
C GLN A 166 11.52 8.30 -11.09
N ALA A 167 12.61 8.51 -10.39
CA ALA A 167 13.35 7.42 -9.75
C ALA A 167 12.53 6.71 -8.66
N ALA A 168 11.75 7.46 -7.88
CA ALA A 168 10.84 6.91 -6.88
C ALA A 168 9.75 6.04 -7.51
N LEU A 169 9.19 6.48 -8.65
CA LEU A 169 8.21 5.71 -9.40
C LEU A 169 8.82 4.39 -9.91
N GLN A 170 10.00 4.44 -10.52
CA GLN A 170 10.70 3.23 -11.00
C GLN A 170 11.03 2.29 -9.83
N TYR A 171 11.54 2.81 -8.73
CA TYR A 171 11.84 2.04 -7.52
C TYR A 171 10.62 1.30 -6.97
N ALA A 172 9.44 1.93 -6.98
CA ALA A 172 8.19 1.31 -6.51
C ALA A 172 7.65 0.22 -7.47
N ARG A 173 7.99 0.30 -8.77
CA ARG A 173 7.44 -0.55 -9.83
C ARG A 173 8.34 -1.72 -10.23
N VAL A 174 9.65 -1.59 -10.06
CA VAL A 174 10.60 -2.60 -10.52
C VAL A 174 10.28 -3.97 -9.94
N ARG A 175 10.25 -4.99 -10.82
CA ARG A 175 9.99 -6.40 -10.48
C ARG A 175 11.15 -7.31 -10.84
N HIS A 176 12.00 -6.88 -11.76
CA HIS A 176 13.12 -7.65 -12.29
C HIS A 176 14.45 -6.98 -11.89
N GLY A 177 15.52 -7.75 -11.90
CA GLY A 177 16.84 -7.21 -11.57
C GLY A 177 17.04 -6.82 -10.10
N VAL A 178 16.18 -7.31 -9.19
CA VAL A 178 16.26 -7.03 -7.74
C VAL A 178 15.59 -8.13 -6.93
N GLY A 179 16.26 -8.62 -5.90
CA GLY A 179 15.74 -9.66 -4.99
C GLY A 179 15.31 -10.93 -5.71
N ASP A 180 14.38 -11.63 -5.12
CA ASP A 180 13.79 -12.86 -5.68
C ASP A 180 12.67 -12.59 -6.71
N GLY A 181 12.40 -11.32 -7.03
CA GLY A 181 11.31 -10.92 -7.93
C GLY A 181 9.90 -11.09 -7.33
N SER A 182 9.80 -11.48 -6.06
CA SER A 182 8.52 -11.72 -5.40
C SER A 182 7.73 -10.43 -5.14
N ASP A 183 6.41 -10.57 -4.98
CA ASP A 183 5.55 -9.49 -4.52
C ASP A 183 5.92 -9.00 -3.11
N ILE A 184 6.51 -9.85 -2.27
CA ILE A 184 6.97 -9.48 -0.93
C ILE A 184 8.10 -8.45 -1.01
N SER A 185 9.07 -8.64 -1.89
CA SER A 185 10.16 -7.69 -2.08
C SER A 185 9.64 -6.34 -2.61
N ARG A 186 8.61 -6.36 -3.47
CA ARG A 186 7.95 -5.13 -3.95
C ARG A 186 7.21 -4.40 -2.83
N ILE A 187 6.45 -5.10 -2.01
CA ILE A 187 5.74 -4.52 -0.86
C ILE A 187 6.74 -3.84 0.09
N SER A 188 7.87 -4.50 0.37
CA SER A 188 8.94 -3.94 1.20
C SER A 188 9.49 -2.63 0.63
N ARG A 189 9.76 -2.57 -0.70
CA ARG A 189 10.23 -1.34 -1.35
C ARG A 189 9.18 -0.23 -1.29
N GLN A 190 7.91 -0.54 -1.52
CA GLN A 190 6.83 0.43 -1.42
C GLN A 190 6.71 0.98 0.02
N GLN A 191 6.82 0.13 1.03
CA GLN A 191 6.81 0.57 2.43
C GLN A 191 8.01 1.46 2.76
N LYS A 192 9.23 1.14 2.26
CA LYS A 192 10.41 1.99 2.42
C LYS A 192 10.23 3.35 1.77
N LEU A 193 9.68 3.40 0.55
CA LEU A 193 9.38 4.65 -0.14
C LEU A 193 8.35 5.48 0.63
N MET A 194 7.26 4.87 1.07
CA MET A 194 6.23 5.55 1.87
C MET A 194 6.79 6.07 3.20
N SER A 195 7.64 5.30 3.87
CA SER A 195 8.33 5.72 5.09
C SER A 195 9.25 6.93 4.82
N ALA A 196 10.00 6.90 3.73
CA ALA A 196 10.87 8.01 3.33
C ALA A 196 10.07 9.28 3.00
N MET A 197 8.95 9.15 2.30
CA MET A 197 8.04 10.26 2.01
C MET A 197 7.44 10.86 3.30
N ALA A 198 6.94 10.01 4.20
CA ALA A 198 6.40 10.43 5.49
C ALA A 198 7.47 11.15 6.33
N SER A 199 8.68 10.57 6.42
CA SER A 199 9.82 11.16 7.09
C SER A 199 10.15 12.56 6.56
N LYS A 200 10.25 12.67 5.23
CA LYS A 200 10.55 13.94 4.58
C LYS A 200 9.45 14.97 4.80
N ALA A 201 8.21 14.57 4.66
CA ALA A 201 7.04 15.44 4.86
C ALA A 201 6.98 15.99 6.29
N LEU A 202 7.18 15.13 7.30
CA LEU A 202 7.13 15.52 8.72
C LEU A 202 8.33 16.37 9.16
N SER A 203 9.54 16.08 8.63
CA SER A 203 10.77 16.77 9.03
C SER A 203 10.93 18.16 8.39
N SER A 204 10.26 18.46 7.29
CA SER A 204 10.53 19.65 6.47
C SER A 204 9.52 20.77 6.57
N ASN A 205 8.54 20.70 7.47
CA ASN A 205 7.41 21.65 7.57
C ASN A 205 6.64 21.87 6.24
N VAL A 206 6.89 21.03 5.24
CA VAL A 206 6.28 21.14 3.90
C VAL A 206 4.77 20.95 3.98
N LEU A 207 4.31 20.08 4.90
CA LEU A 207 2.89 19.80 5.12
C LEU A 207 2.05 21.03 5.51
N THR A 208 2.69 22.09 6.00
CA THR A 208 1.98 23.34 6.36
C THR A 208 2.07 24.42 5.30
N GLN A 209 2.82 24.19 4.23
CA GLN A 209 2.91 25.14 3.12
C GLN A 209 1.69 24.98 2.22
N SER A 210 0.91 26.07 2.09
CA SER A 210 -0.32 26.05 1.29
C SER A 210 -0.08 25.68 -0.17
N GLY A 211 1.05 26.12 -0.75
CA GLY A 211 1.42 25.77 -2.11
C GLY A 211 1.63 24.27 -2.32
N PHE A 212 2.33 23.59 -1.38
CA PHE A 212 2.50 22.16 -1.41
C PHE A 212 1.16 21.42 -1.31
N LEU A 213 0.33 21.80 -0.36
CA LEU A 213 -0.97 21.14 -0.17
C LEU A 213 -1.89 21.32 -1.39
N THR A 214 -1.90 22.52 -2.00
CA THR A 214 -2.71 22.77 -3.20
C THR A 214 -2.22 21.92 -4.38
N SER A 215 -0.91 21.96 -4.68
CA SER A 215 -0.35 21.18 -5.79
C SER A 215 -0.54 19.66 -5.58
N THR A 216 -0.44 19.20 -4.35
CA THR A 216 -0.68 17.78 -4.01
C THR A 216 -2.14 17.40 -4.26
N LEU A 217 -3.11 18.19 -3.80
CA LEU A 217 -4.55 17.93 -4.02
C LEU A 217 -4.94 17.90 -5.49
N GLU A 218 -4.31 18.72 -6.33
CA GLU A 218 -4.56 18.73 -7.77
C GLU A 218 -4.17 17.41 -8.45
N THR A 219 -3.17 16.72 -7.90
CA THR A 219 -2.64 15.46 -8.44
C THR A 219 -3.28 14.21 -7.87
N LEU A 220 -4.01 14.34 -6.77
CA LEU A 220 -4.64 13.21 -6.09
C LEU A 220 -6.13 13.12 -6.41
N THR A 221 -6.69 11.93 -6.24
CA THR A 221 -8.15 11.73 -6.13
C THR A 221 -8.47 11.46 -4.67
N THR A 222 -9.36 12.26 -4.09
CA THR A 222 -9.66 12.19 -2.66
C THR A 222 -11.17 12.14 -2.40
N SER A 223 -11.55 11.68 -1.21
CA SER A 223 -12.90 11.90 -0.71
C SER A 223 -13.18 13.40 -0.56
N GLU A 224 -14.44 13.78 -0.62
CA GLU A 224 -14.88 15.16 -0.64
C GLU A 224 -14.38 15.97 0.59
N ARG A 225 -14.36 15.34 1.76
CA ARG A 225 -13.97 16.00 2.99
C ARG A 225 -12.49 16.35 3.04
N ILE A 226 -11.60 15.37 2.77
CA ILE A 226 -10.15 15.59 2.81
C ILE A 226 -9.67 16.39 1.59
N GLY A 227 -10.42 16.40 0.51
CA GLY A 227 -10.17 17.22 -0.67
C GLY A 227 -10.30 18.73 -0.42
N GLN A 228 -10.88 19.14 0.71
CA GLN A 228 -10.90 20.53 1.11
C GLN A 228 -9.58 20.92 1.77
N ILE A 229 -8.91 21.95 1.24
CA ILE A 229 -7.58 22.37 1.70
C ILE A 229 -7.52 22.66 3.20
N GLY A 230 -8.60 23.20 3.78
CA GLY A 230 -8.68 23.47 5.22
C GLY A 230 -8.65 22.19 6.06
N ASN A 231 -9.33 21.14 5.63
CA ASN A 231 -9.36 19.85 6.33
C ASN A 231 -8.01 19.14 6.20
N LEU A 232 -7.41 19.15 4.99
CA LEU A 232 -6.08 18.57 4.78
C LEU A 232 -5.02 19.32 5.58
N SER A 233 -5.05 20.65 5.59
CA SER A 233 -4.14 21.49 6.38
C SER A 233 -4.29 21.22 7.88
N GLY A 234 -5.53 21.11 8.38
CA GLY A 234 -5.81 20.78 9.77
C GLY A 234 -5.27 19.42 10.19
N LEU A 235 -5.44 18.41 9.31
CA LEU A 235 -4.88 17.09 9.53
C LEU A 235 -3.35 17.12 9.52
N ALA A 236 -2.74 17.73 8.50
CA ALA A 236 -1.30 17.90 8.37
C ALA A 236 -0.69 18.58 9.60
N TYR A 237 -1.30 19.67 10.06
CA TYR A 237 -0.87 20.36 11.29
C TYR A 237 -0.98 19.46 12.52
N SER A 238 -2.05 18.66 12.61
CA SER A 238 -2.28 17.81 13.78
C SER A 238 -1.23 16.69 13.96
N VAL A 239 -0.56 16.27 12.87
CA VAL A 239 0.45 15.20 12.90
C VAL A 239 1.90 15.68 12.86
N GLN A 240 2.14 17.00 12.79
CA GLN A 240 3.50 17.58 12.76
C GLN A 240 4.38 17.18 13.95
N GLY A 241 3.77 16.94 15.11
CA GLY A 241 4.48 16.54 16.32
C GLY A 241 4.75 15.03 16.41
N VAL A 242 4.30 14.25 15.46
CA VAL A 242 4.56 12.79 15.45
C VAL A 242 5.99 12.55 15.00
N GLY A 243 6.81 11.99 15.89
CA GLY A 243 8.16 11.55 15.51
C GLY A 243 8.13 10.37 14.54
N ILE A 244 9.14 10.26 13.70
CA ILE A 244 9.26 9.15 12.72
C ILE A 244 9.30 7.79 13.43
N ASP A 245 9.89 7.73 14.63
CA ASP A 245 9.92 6.58 15.52
C ASP A 245 8.54 6.15 16.05
N LYS A 246 7.51 6.96 15.81
CA LYS A 246 6.11 6.71 16.15
C LYS A 246 5.23 6.36 14.96
N ILE A 247 5.83 6.17 13.79
CA ILE A 247 5.16 5.69 12.59
C ILE A 247 5.50 4.21 12.42
N ASN A 248 4.49 3.36 12.52
CA ASN A 248 4.64 1.92 12.35
C ASN A 248 4.09 1.50 10.98
N PHE A 249 4.92 0.87 10.18
CA PHE A 249 4.48 0.23 8.93
C PHE A 249 4.32 -1.26 9.19
N ILE A 250 3.13 -1.78 8.95
CA ILE A 250 2.72 -3.15 9.25
C ILE A 250 2.16 -3.76 7.97
N THR A 251 2.64 -4.91 7.56
CA THR A 251 1.93 -5.74 6.58
C THR A 251 0.86 -6.52 7.34
N MET A 252 -0.39 -6.48 6.87
CA MET A 252 -1.46 -7.28 7.46
C MET A 252 -1.05 -8.74 7.51
N PRO A 253 -1.00 -9.36 8.71
CA PRO A 253 -0.62 -10.76 8.84
C PRO A 253 -1.52 -11.67 8.01
N ASN A 254 -0.91 -12.46 7.16
CA ASN A 254 -1.60 -13.30 6.21
C ASN A 254 -0.87 -14.64 6.03
N GLU A 255 -1.55 -15.61 5.46
CA GLU A 255 -1.01 -16.93 5.09
C GLU A 255 -1.51 -17.31 3.69
N ALA A 256 -0.84 -18.26 3.05
CA ALA A 256 -1.24 -18.72 1.73
C ALA A 256 -2.65 -19.33 1.77
N ALA A 257 -3.47 -19.01 0.78
CA ALA A 257 -4.75 -19.66 0.57
C ALA A 257 -4.57 -21.01 -0.15
N ALA A 258 -5.67 -21.75 -0.37
CA ALA A 258 -5.64 -22.97 -1.17
C ALA A 258 -5.19 -22.71 -2.62
N ASP A 259 -5.44 -21.53 -3.17
CA ASP A 259 -4.81 -21.01 -4.38
C ASP A 259 -3.52 -20.31 -3.97
N GLU A 260 -2.37 -20.85 -4.36
CA GLU A 260 -1.03 -20.32 -4.02
C GLU A 260 -0.80 -18.86 -4.45
N ASN A 261 -1.60 -18.34 -5.37
CA ASN A 261 -1.56 -16.95 -5.80
C ASN A 261 -2.43 -16.03 -4.94
N ARG A 262 -3.02 -16.53 -3.87
CA ARG A 262 -3.92 -15.81 -2.96
C ARG A 262 -3.47 -15.96 -1.53
N VAL A 263 -3.88 -15.00 -0.71
CA VAL A 263 -3.63 -15.02 0.73
C VAL A 263 -4.90 -14.79 1.52
N ILE A 264 -4.94 -15.31 2.74
CA ILE A 264 -6.03 -15.09 3.69
C ILE A 264 -5.51 -14.42 4.95
N PRO A 265 -6.31 -13.54 5.59
CA PRO A 265 -5.93 -12.93 6.86
C PRO A 265 -5.85 -13.95 7.99
N THR A 266 -4.79 -13.88 8.80
CA THR A 266 -4.62 -14.74 9.99
C THR A 266 -5.31 -14.16 11.23
N GLU A 267 -5.27 -14.91 12.34
CA GLU A 267 -5.68 -14.38 13.65
C GLU A 267 -4.84 -13.17 14.10
N GLY A 268 -3.59 -13.06 13.63
CA GLY A 268 -2.75 -11.86 13.81
C GLY A 268 -3.39 -10.63 13.19
N ALA A 269 -3.96 -10.74 11.98
CA ALA A 269 -4.66 -9.65 11.33
C ALA A 269 -5.86 -9.16 12.16
N LYS A 270 -6.65 -10.07 12.71
CA LYS A 270 -7.78 -9.70 13.58
C LYS A 270 -7.33 -8.91 14.82
N LYS A 271 -6.18 -9.30 15.41
CA LYS A 271 -5.59 -8.58 16.55
C LYS A 271 -5.11 -7.19 16.16
N VAL A 272 -4.49 -7.05 14.97
CA VAL A 272 -4.09 -5.74 14.42
C VAL A 272 -5.31 -4.83 14.27
N TRP A 273 -6.36 -5.28 13.57
CA TRP A 273 -7.55 -4.47 13.36
C TRP A 273 -8.27 -4.10 14.66
N LYS A 274 -8.34 -5.04 15.60
CA LYS A 274 -8.93 -4.77 16.92
C LYS A 274 -8.13 -3.74 17.73
N ALA A 275 -6.80 -3.74 17.62
CA ALA A 275 -5.98 -2.73 18.26
C ALA A 275 -6.27 -1.33 17.69
N LEU A 276 -6.36 -1.20 16.36
CA LEU A 276 -6.70 0.07 15.71
C LEU A 276 -8.13 0.53 16.04
N GLU A 277 -9.12 -0.37 16.03
CA GLU A 277 -10.49 -0.07 16.44
C GLU A 277 -10.55 0.54 17.84
N GLN A 278 -9.69 0.05 18.74
CA GLN A 278 -9.60 0.52 20.14
C GLN A 278 -8.61 1.67 20.34
N ASP A 279 -8.03 2.22 19.31
CA ASP A 279 -6.96 3.24 19.35
C ASP A 279 -5.77 2.82 20.25
N LYS A 280 -5.40 1.54 20.21
CA LYS A 280 -4.28 0.96 20.96
C LYS A 280 -3.08 0.68 20.04
N PRO A 281 -1.86 0.71 20.57
CA PRO A 281 -0.69 0.26 19.84
C PRO A 281 -0.84 -1.19 19.39
N VAL A 282 -0.40 -1.47 18.16
CA VAL A 282 -0.31 -2.84 17.65
C VAL A 282 0.87 -3.54 18.32
N SER A 283 0.65 -4.70 18.92
CA SER A 283 1.74 -5.48 19.53
C SER A 283 2.63 -6.11 18.45
N ALA A 284 3.91 -6.29 18.78
CA ALA A 284 4.85 -6.95 17.86
C ALA A 284 4.40 -8.38 17.49
N ASP A 285 3.83 -9.11 18.45
CA ASP A 285 3.31 -10.47 18.21
C ASP A 285 2.11 -10.48 17.24
N ALA A 286 1.28 -9.43 17.27
CA ALA A 286 0.16 -9.31 16.35
C ALA A 286 0.61 -8.95 14.93
N ALA A 287 1.70 -8.19 14.81
CA ALA A 287 2.26 -7.75 13.53
C ALA A 287 3.24 -8.78 12.92
N ALA A 288 3.60 -9.84 13.63
CA ALA A 288 4.50 -10.87 13.11
C ALA A 288 3.84 -11.61 11.92
N PRO A 289 4.61 -11.91 10.85
CA PRO A 289 4.13 -12.78 9.79
C PRO A 289 3.80 -14.17 10.38
N ALA A 290 2.86 -14.90 9.77
CA ALA A 290 2.58 -16.26 10.14
C ALA A 290 3.86 -17.08 10.00
N THR A 291 4.29 -17.72 11.09
CA THR A 291 5.39 -18.69 11.03
C THR A 291 4.87 -19.90 10.25
N THR A 292 5.39 -20.10 9.05
CA THR A 292 5.25 -21.40 8.39
C THR A 292 6.08 -22.36 9.22
N ASP A 293 5.45 -23.18 10.05
CA ASP A 293 6.07 -24.38 10.58
C ASP A 293 6.38 -25.29 9.38
N ALA A 294 7.60 -25.20 8.88
CA ALA A 294 8.12 -26.24 8.00
C ALA A 294 8.08 -27.55 8.80
N PRO A 295 7.48 -28.62 8.25
CA PRO A 295 7.50 -29.90 8.95
C PRO A 295 8.96 -30.26 9.20
N ALA A 296 9.29 -30.54 10.48
CA ALA A 296 10.60 -31.00 10.86
C ALA A 296 10.96 -32.22 10.00
N THR A 297 11.99 -32.08 9.18
CA THR A 297 12.57 -33.21 8.47
C THR A 297 12.99 -34.21 9.52
N ALA A 298 12.36 -35.37 9.46
CA ALA A 298 12.72 -36.51 10.30
C ALA A 298 14.21 -36.78 10.09
N ASP A 299 14.92 -36.77 11.22
CA ASP A 299 16.32 -37.15 11.35
C ASP A 299 16.43 -38.65 10.99
N ASP A 300 16.92 -38.93 9.78
CA ASP A 300 17.22 -40.29 9.34
C ASP A 300 18.64 -40.65 9.80
N SER A 301 18.76 -40.91 11.11
CA SER A 301 19.94 -41.51 11.69
C SER A 301 19.99 -42.99 11.35
N ALA A 302 20.41 -43.32 10.13
CA ALA A 302 20.78 -44.67 9.75
C ALA A 302 22.21 -44.97 10.18
N THR A 303 22.31 -45.76 11.22
CA THR A 303 23.44 -46.56 11.68
C THR A 303 24.34 -47.05 10.57
N SER A 304 25.63 -46.69 10.66
CA SER A 304 26.71 -47.41 9.99
C SER A 304 27.15 -48.58 10.85
N GLU A 305 26.77 -49.78 10.47
CA GLU A 305 27.44 -50.99 10.96
C GLU A 305 28.72 -51.25 10.16
N GLU A 306 29.79 -51.38 10.95
CA GLU A 306 31.07 -51.97 10.55
C GLU A 306 30.89 -53.35 9.93
N GLN A 307 31.59 -53.62 8.84
CA GLN A 307 32.13 -54.97 8.59
C GLN A 307 33.55 -54.87 8.09
N ASN A 308 34.47 -55.16 9.02
CA ASN A 308 35.79 -55.76 8.78
C ASN A 308 35.60 -57.19 8.29
N ALA A 309 36.29 -57.57 7.25
CA ALA A 309 36.99 -58.86 7.16
C ALA A 309 37.61 -59.05 5.78
N GLU A 310 38.96 -59.39 5.81
CA GLU A 310 39.87 -60.09 4.89
C GLU A 310 40.26 -59.36 3.58
#